data_bd900cacedfea22af6d07320a2c38376
#
_entry.id   bd900cacedfea22af6d07320a2c38376
#
_cell.length_a   1.000
_cell.length_b   1.000
_cell.length_c   1.000
_cell.angle_alpha   90.00
_cell.angle_beta   90.00
_cell.angle_gamma   90.00
#
_symmetry.space_group_name_H-M   'P 1'
#
loop_
_entity.id
_entity.type
_entity.pdbx_description
1 polymer ?
#
loop_
_entity_poly.entity_id
_entity_poly.type
_entity_poly.pdbx_seq_one_letter_code
_entity_poly.pdbx_strand_id
1 'polypeptide(L)'
;MATLFDKIIAREIPADIVHEDDEVLAFRDIRPQAPVHVLFIPKRPIATLDHAVAGDAELIGKLALAAAAYARREGFAERGYRIVMNCNEDGGQTVFHIHLHLLAGRAMGWPPG
;
A
#
# COMPACT_ATOMS: atom_id res chain seq x y z
N MET A 1 -9.34 15.55 8.34
CA MET A 1 -8.11 15.68 9.14
C MET A 1 -6.95 15.05 8.37
N ALA A 2 -5.83 15.75 8.28
CA ALA A 2 -4.68 15.22 7.54
C ALA A 2 -4.01 14.08 8.30
N THR A 3 -3.69 13.02 7.58
CA THR A 3 -2.92 11.89 8.10
C THR A 3 -1.44 12.05 7.76
N LEU A 4 -0.62 11.14 8.29
CA LEU A 4 0.78 11.03 7.91
C LEU A 4 0.94 10.90 6.40
N PHE A 5 0.03 10.15 5.74
CA PHE A 5 0.12 9.91 4.30
C PHE A 5 -0.25 11.17 3.49
N ASP A 6 -1.19 11.98 3.97
CA ASP A 6 -1.47 13.27 3.35
C ASP A 6 -0.22 14.15 3.32
N LYS A 7 0.55 14.11 4.40
CA LYS A 7 1.80 14.88 4.50
C LYS A 7 2.88 14.36 3.55
N ILE A 8 2.94 13.05 3.36
CA ILE A 8 3.87 12.44 2.39
C ILE A 8 3.47 12.84 0.97
N ILE A 9 2.19 12.77 0.64
CA ILE A 9 1.66 13.18 -0.67
C ILE A 9 2.00 14.65 -0.94
N ALA A 10 1.85 15.51 0.05
CA ALA A 10 2.12 16.94 -0.07
C ALA A 10 3.62 17.29 0.00
N ARG A 11 4.49 16.31 0.17
CA ARG A 11 5.95 16.51 0.33
C ARG A 11 6.31 17.32 1.57
N GLU A 12 5.47 17.29 2.59
CA GLU A 12 5.76 17.96 3.86
C GLU A 12 6.69 17.15 4.74
N ILE A 13 6.67 15.81 4.58
CA ILE A 13 7.61 14.91 5.24
C ILE A 13 8.23 13.98 4.20
N PRO A 14 9.50 13.55 4.41
CA PRO A 14 10.18 12.71 3.44
C PRO A 14 9.66 11.27 3.46
N ALA A 15 9.79 10.59 2.31
CA ALA A 15 9.55 9.15 2.18
C ALA A 15 10.41 8.63 1.04
N ASP A 16 10.73 7.35 1.08
CA ASP A 16 11.48 6.69 0.01
C ASP A 16 10.51 6.22 -1.06
N ILE A 17 10.20 7.12 -2.00
CA ILE A 17 9.19 6.89 -3.04
C ILE A 17 9.77 5.98 -4.12
N VAL A 18 9.04 4.92 -4.46
CA VAL A 18 9.44 3.94 -5.47
C VAL A 18 8.55 3.94 -6.70
N HIS A 19 7.37 4.54 -6.62
CA HIS A 19 6.44 4.68 -7.73
C HIS A 19 5.52 5.87 -7.48
N GLU A 20 5.21 6.58 -8.56
CA GLU A 20 4.24 7.67 -8.49
C GLU A 20 3.60 7.87 -9.85
N ASP A 21 2.28 8.01 -9.88
CA ASP A 21 1.53 8.47 -11.04
C ASP A 21 0.46 9.46 -10.58
N ASP A 22 -0.50 9.81 -11.43
CA ASP A 22 -1.51 10.81 -11.09
C ASP A 22 -2.40 10.40 -9.91
N GLU A 23 -2.57 9.11 -9.67
CA GLU A 23 -3.54 8.62 -8.71
C GLU A 23 -2.92 7.81 -7.56
N VAL A 24 -1.74 7.23 -7.76
CA VAL A 24 -1.11 6.29 -6.82
C VAL A 24 0.29 6.76 -6.47
N LEU A 25 0.62 6.67 -5.18
CA LEU A 25 1.97 6.90 -4.67
C LEU A 25 2.41 5.65 -3.91
N ALA A 26 3.64 5.22 -4.12
CA ALA A 26 4.19 4.07 -3.40
C ALA A 26 5.54 4.42 -2.78
N PHE A 27 5.75 3.98 -1.54
CA PHE A 27 6.98 4.26 -0.80
C PHE A 27 7.30 3.10 0.14
N ARG A 28 8.58 2.97 0.48
CA ARG A 28 9.04 1.91 1.38
C ARG A 28 8.56 2.17 2.80
N ASP A 29 8.11 1.10 3.46
CA ASP A 29 7.76 1.15 4.88
C ASP A 29 9.04 1.35 5.69
N ILE A 30 9.00 2.27 6.67
CA ILE A 30 10.16 2.57 7.53
C ILE A 30 10.40 1.47 8.58
N ARG A 31 9.43 0.57 8.77
CA ARG A 31 9.55 -0.59 9.67
C ARG A 31 9.23 -1.86 8.89
N PRO A 32 10.10 -2.26 7.95
CA PRO A 32 9.77 -3.35 7.04
C PRO A 32 9.60 -4.67 7.79
N GLN A 33 8.55 -5.40 7.40
CA GLN A 33 8.23 -6.71 7.96
C GLN A 33 8.67 -7.83 7.02
N ALA A 34 9.34 -7.49 5.93
CA ALA A 34 9.92 -8.39 4.95
C ALA A 34 11.05 -7.64 4.25
N PRO A 35 11.96 -8.35 3.55
CA PRO A 35 13.03 -7.69 2.77
C PRO A 35 12.49 -6.66 1.77
N VAL A 36 11.30 -6.90 1.23
CA VAL A 36 10.56 -5.90 0.45
C VAL A 36 9.27 -5.62 1.19
N HIS A 37 9.05 -4.37 1.55
CA HIS A 37 7.82 -3.92 2.18
C HIS A 37 7.50 -2.51 1.68
N VAL A 38 6.54 -2.42 0.78
CA VAL A 38 6.17 -1.16 0.11
C VAL A 38 4.69 -0.90 0.33
N LEU A 39 4.34 0.36 0.57
CA LEU A 39 2.96 0.80 0.75
C LEU A 39 2.49 1.50 -0.53
N PHE A 40 1.35 1.08 -1.05
CA PHE A 40 0.70 1.69 -2.20
C PHE A 40 -0.53 2.43 -1.72
N ILE A 41 -0.57 3.73 -1.90
CA ILE A 41 -1.67 4.58 -1.42
C ILE A 41 -2.30 5.35 -2.58
N PRO A 42 -3.62 5.61 -2.52
CA PRO A 42 -4.25 6.54 -3.45
C PRO A 42 -3.91 7.97 -3.03
N LYS A 43 -3.73 8.86 -3.99
CA LYS A 43 -3.53 10.28 -3.68
C LYS A 43 -4.82 10.93 -3.15
N ARG A 44 -5.98 10.40 -3.54
CA ARG A 44 -7.27 10.82 -3.01
C ARG A 44 -7.52 10.10 -1.69
N PRO A 45 -7.81 10.80 -0.59
CA PRO A 45 -7.99 10.15 0.71
C PRO A 45 -9.29 9.35 0.78
N ILE A 46 -9.16 8.09 1.23
CA ILE A 46 -10.26 7.21 1.62
C ILE A 46 -9.83 6.64 2.96
N ALA A 47 -10.60 6.88 4.01
CA ALA A 47 -10.15 6.56 5.37
C ALA A 47 -9.96 5.07 5.60
N THR A 48 -10.95 4.25 5.19
CA THR A 48 -10.91 2.79 5.37
C THR A 48 -11.56 2.12 4.16
N LEU A 49 -11.28 0.83 3.98
CA LEU A 49 -11.96 0.05 2.95
C LEU A 49 -13.48 0.03 3.19
N ASP A 50 -13.88 0.03 4.46
CA ASP A 50 -15.31 0.03 4.82
C ASP A 50 -16.02 1.32 4.41
N HIS A 51 -15.30 2.43 4.28
CA HIS A 51 -15.83 3.70 3.79
C HIS A 51 -15.85 3.82 2.27
N ALA A 52 -15.15 2.91 1.57
CA ALA A 52 -15.10 2.94 0.12
C ALA A 52 -16.49 2.63 -0.47
N VAL A 53 -16.76 3.22 -1.62
CA VAL A 53 -18.03 3.04 -2.35
C VAL A 53 -17.75 2.50 -3.74
N ALA A 54 -18.80 2.12 -4.47
CA ALA A 54 -18.65 1.52 -5.79
C ALA A 54 -17.82 2.38 -6.75
N GLY A 55 -17.91 3.71 -6.64
CA GLY A 55 -17.12 4.64 -7.45
C GLY A 55 -15.61 4.59 -7.18
N ASP A 56 -15.19 3.96 -6.09
CA ASP A 56 -13.78 3.82 -5.74
C ASP A 56 -13.15 2.52 -6.28
N ALA A 57 -13.95 1.65 -6.90
CA ALA A 57 -13.49 0.32 -7.33
C ALA A 57 -12.27 0.38 -8.26
N GLU A 58 -12.29 1.28 -9.23
CA GLU A 58 -11.18 1.44 -10.18
C GLU A 58 -9.90 1.87 -9.47
N LEU A 59 -10.00 2.85 -8.57
CA LEU A 59 -8.84 3.35 -7.83
C LEU A 59 -8.25 2.27 -6.93
N ILE A 60 -9.09 1.52 -6.23
CA ILE A 60 -8.63 0.42 -5.37
C ILE A 60 -7.96 -0.66 -6.21
N GLY A 61 -8.54 -0.99 -7.38
CA GLY A 61 -7.92 -1.93 -8.31
C GLY A 61 -6.56 -1.46 -8.80
N LYS A 62 -6.40 -0.16 -9.01
CA LYS A 62 -5.11 0.42 -9.42
C LYS A 62 -4.02 0.23 -8.39
N LEU A 63 -4.37 0.23 -7.09
CA LEU A 63 -3.37 -0.05 -6.04
C LEU A 63 -2.81 -1.47 -6.20
N ALA A 64 -3.67 -2.46 -6.38
CA ALA A 64 -3.25 -3.84 -6.56
C ALA A 64 -2.45 -4.03 -7.86
N LEU A 65 -2.89 -3.42 -8.95
CA LEU A 65 -2.19 -3.53 -10.23
C LEU A 65 -0.85 -2.80 -10.22
N ALA A 66 -0.75 -1.68 -9.53
CA ALA A 66 0.53 -0.98 -9.35
C ALA A 66 1.52 -1.83 -8.55
N ALA A 67 1.04 -2.51 -7.51
CA ALA A 67 1.86 -3.44 -6.74
C ALA A 67 2.37 -4.59 -7.61
N ALA A 68 1.49 -5.19 -8.42
CA ALA A 68 1.88 -6.25 -9.34
C ALA A 68 2.90 -5.80 -10.38
N ALA A 69 2.72 -4.60 -10.94
CA ALA A 69 3.67 -4.04 -11.91
C ALA A 69 5.04 -3.79 -11.27
N TYR A 70 5.04 -3.27 -10.05
CA TYR A 70 6.28 -3.06 -9.28
C TYR A 70 7.01 -4.40 -9.05
N ALA A 71 6.27 -5.43 -8.65
CA ALA A 71 6.85 -6.76 -8.42
C ALA A 71 7.52 -7.32 -9.69
N ARG A 72 6.88 -7.16 -10.84
CA ARG A 72 7.46 -7.60 -12.12
C ARG A 72 8.71 -6.80 -12.48
N ARG A 73 8.63 -5.48 -12.32
CA ARG A 73 9.75 -4.59 -12.63
C ARG A 73 10.97 -4.88 -11.77
N GLU A 74 10.76 -5.15 -10.47
CA GLU A 74 11.84 -5.40 -9.52
C GLU A 74 12.28 -6.86 -9.46
N GLY A 75 11.62 -7.73 -10.22
CA GLY A 75 12.12 -9.10 -10.44
C GLY A 75 11.70 -10.14 -9.40
N PHE A 76 10.72 -9.86 -8.54
CA PHE A 76 10.28 -10.85 -7.54
C PHE A 76 8.87 -11.41 -7.78
N ALA A 77 8.26 -11.11 -8.94
CA ALA A 77 6.91 -11.59 -9.21
C ALA A 77 6.84 -13.12 -9.32
N GLU A 78 7.83 -13.77 -9.93
CA GLU A 78 7.83 -15.24 -10.08
C GLU A 78 7.90 -15.96 -8.74
N ARG A 79 8.75 -15.48 -7.83
CA ARG A 79 8.85 -16.08 -6.50
C ARG A 79 7.58 -15.84 -5.69
N GLY A 80 6.90 -14.76 -5.99
CA GLY A 80 5.65 -14.43 -5.36
C GLY A 80 5.76 -13.36 -4.29
N TYR A 81 4.61 -12.86 -3.89
CA TYR A 81 4.49 -11.79 -2.90
C TYR A 81 3.13 -11.86 -2.26
N ARG A 82 2.96 -11.13 -1.19
CA ARG A 82 1.66 -10.99 -0.53
C ARG A 82 1.24 -9.53 -0.54
N ILE A 83 -0.04 -9.28 -0.80
CA ILE A 83 -0.62 -7.96 -0.61
C ILE A 83 -1.62 -8.02 0.53
N VAL A 84 -1.65 -6.95 1.33
CA VAL A 84 -2.53 -6.85 2.50
C VAL A 84 -3.11 -5.45 2.57
N MET A 85 -4.41 -5.35 2.78
CA MET A 85 -5.07 -4.09 3.13
C MET A 85 -5.82 -4.32 4.43
N ASN A 86 -5.41 -3.64 5.47
CA ASN A 86 -6.05 -3.73 6.79
C ASN A 86 -7.19 -2.73 6.88
N CYS A 87 -8.25 -3.10 7.57
CA CYS A 87 -9.40 -2.23 7.79
C CYS A 87 -9.76 -2.22 9.28
N ASN A 88 -9.77 -1.04 9.86
CA ASN A 88 -10.16 -0.77 11.24
C ASN A 88 -9.29 -1.48 12.29
N GLU A 89 -9.74 -1.46 13.55
CA GLU A 89 -8.92 -1.84 14.69
C GLU A 89 -8.47 -3.29 14.68
N ASP A 90 -9.40 -4.23 14.53
CA ASP A 90 -9.04 -5.66 14.53
C ASP A 90 -8.20 -6.05 13.31
N GLY A 91 -8.31 -5.32 12.22
CA GLY A 91 -7.46 -5.51 11.06
C GLY A 91 -6.06 -4.96 11.24
N GLY A 92 -5.84 -4.14 12.27
CA GLY A 92 -4.53 -3.55 12.52
C GLY A 92 -4.25 -2.27 11.74
N GLN A 93 -5.29 -1.58 11.29
CA GLN A 93 -5.11 -0.32 10.58
C GLN A 93 -4.67 0.79 11.54
N THR A 94 -3.53 1.40 11.28
CA THR A 94 -2.97 2.45 12.14
C THR A 94 -3.03 3.83 11.52
N VAL A 95 -3.05 3.93 10.19
CA VAL A 95 -3.21 5.20 9.47
C VAL A 95 -4.53 5.16 8.71
N PHE A 96 -5.39 6.16 8.92
CA PHE A 96 -6.73 6.18 8.31
C PHE A 96 -6.73 6.90 6.96
N HIS A 97 -5.99 6.30 6.07
CA HIS A 97 -5.87 6.56 4.65
C HIS A 97 -5.51 5.20 4.07
N ILE A 98 -6.36 4.62 3.24
CA ILE A 98 -6.18 3.24 2.80
C ILE A 98 -4.81 3.04 2.18
N HIS A 99 -4.23 1.88 2.44
CA HIS A 99 -2.93 1.51 1.89
C HIS A 99 -2.83 0.02 1.71
N LEU A 100 -2.20 -0.37 0.61
CA LEU A 100 -1.95 -1.75 0.27
C LEU A 100 -0.49 -2.05 0.59
N HIS A 101 -0.25 -2.97 1.52
CA HIS A 101 1.10 -3.47 1.79
C HIS A 101 1.48 -4.47 0.72
N LEU A 102 2.68 -4.34 0.18
CA LEU A 102 3.32 -5.36 -0.66
C LEU A 102 4.49 -5.92 0.14
N LEU A 103 4.46 -7.22 0.39
CA LEU A 103 5.49 -7.93 1.16
C LEU A 103 6.10 -9.02 0.29
N ALA A 104 7.43 -9.03 0.19
CA ALA A 104 8.14 -10.01 -0.62
C ALA A 104 9.56 -10.24 -0.09
N GLY A 105 10.26 -11.20 -0.68
CA GLY A 105 11.66 -11.49 -0.34
C GLY A 105 11.83 -12.58 0.70
N ARG A 106 10.74 -13.14 1.18
CA ARG A 106 10.74 -14.33 2.06
C ARG A 106 9.45 -15.10 1.88
N ALA A 107 9.43 -16.34 2.34
CA ALA A 107 8.19 -17.11 2.37
C ALA A 107 7.22 -16.54 3.40
N MET A 108 5.96 -16.45 3.03
CA MET A 108 4.89 -16.00 3.92
C MET A 108 4.20 -17.22 4.53
N GLY A 109 3.76 -17.06 5.77
CA GLY A 109 3.07 -18.15 6.47
C GLY A 109 1.56 -18.12 6.24
N TRP A 110 0.92 -19.19 6.68
CA TRP A 110 -0.53 -19.31 6.70
C TRP A 110 -0.94 -19.98 8.01
N PRO A 111 -1.95 -19.46 8.74
CA PRO A 111 -2.76 -18.27 8.41
C PRO A 111 -1.96 -16.97 8.40
N PRO A 112 -2.48 -15.92 7.72
CA PRO A 112 -1.72 -14.69 7.50
C PRO A 112 -1.60 -13.76 8.71
N GLY A 113 -2.22 -14.09 9.80
CA GLY A 113 -2.18 -13.24 10.99
C GLY A 113 -1.98 -13.97 12.29
#